data_9a2a462cbf902afb2333f20638ae6393
#
_entry.id   9a2a462cbf902afb2333f20638ae6393
#
_cell.length_a   1.000
_cell.length_b   1.000
_cell.length_c   1.000
_cell.angle_alpha   90.00
_cell.angle_beta   90.00
_cell.angle_gamma   90.00
#
_symmetry.space_group_name_H-M   'P 1'
#
loop_
_entity.id
_entity.type
_entity.pdbx_description
1 polymer ?
#
loop_
_entity_poly.entity_id
_entity_poly.type
_entity_poly.pdbx_seq_one_letter_code
_entity_poly.pdbx_strand_id
1 'polypeptide(L)'
;VLKSIQPIFNFRRDYIAIFSSLRWPVTFGVLFIALTLLYYFVPNAKVRLRYALAGSFLASLLWMGLSRLFSFYTLLFGHGVISYKTIGAFIAMMIWLDFSGYIIMLGAALNAALQECHEGELHAKKHFWQLVERKNKNGG
;
A
#
# COMPACT_ATOMS: atom_id res chain seq x y z
N VAL A 1 -14.91 17.22 46.09
CA VAL A 1 -14.27 15.97 45.63
C VAL A 1 -14.47 15.78 44.12
N LEU A 2 -15.65 16.00 43.54
CA LEU A 2 -15.95 15.87 42.10
C LEU A 2 -15.20 16.87 41.19
N LYS A 3 -14.91 18.08 41.65
CA LYS A 3 -14.21 19.12 40.89
C LYS A 3 -12.68 18.83 40.70
N SER A 4 -12.10 18.06 41.60
CA SER A 4 -10.67 17.69 41.51
C SER A 4 -10.37 16.54 40.52
N ILE A 5 -11.41 15.83 40.09
CA ILE A 5 -11.24 14.66 39.18
C ILE A 5 -11.45 15.07 37.70
N GLN A 6 -12.06 16.23 37.44
CA GLN A 6 -12.32 16.73 36.09
C GLN A 6 -11.06 16.90 35.22
N PRO A 7 -9.90 17.41 35.69
CA PRO A 7 -8.73 17.55 34.85
C PRO A 7 -8.16 16.19 34.39
N ILE A 8 -8.29 15.15 35.21
CA ILE A 8 -7.78 13.80 34.88
C ILE A 8 -8.67 13.16 33.77
N PHE A 9 -9.97 13.39 33.77
CA PHE A 9 -10.89 12.90 32.75
C PHE A 9 -10.72 13.63 31.42
N ASN A 10 -10.47 14.94 31.41
CA ASN A 10 -10.19 15.69 30.21
C ASN A 10 -8.84 15.29 29.60
N PHE A 11 -7.82 15.11 30.41
CA PHE A 11 -6.50 14.65 29.96
C PHE A 11 -6.59 13.28 29.24
N ARG A 12 -7.38 12.38 29.78
CA ARG A 12 -7.62 11.06 29.19
C ARG A 12 -8.41 11.13 27.87
N ARG A 13 -9.34 12.06 27.74
CA ARG A 13 -10.12 12.29 26.51
C ARG A 13 -9.23 12.83 25.38
N ASP A 14 -8.35 13.75 25.69
CA ASP A 14 -7.44 14.35 24.72
C ASP A 14 -6.44 13.31 24.19
N TYR A 15 -5.90 12.46 25.05
CA TYR A 15 -5.04 11.34 24.61
C TYR A 15 -5.77 10.33 23.72
N ILE A 16 -7.02 9.99 24.04
CA ILE A 16 -7.83 9.08 23.22
C ILE A 16 -8.15 9.70 21.85
N ALA A 17 -8.47 10.99 21.81
CA ALA A 17 -8.72 11.71 20.57
C ALA A 17 -7.48 11.82 19.70
N ILE A 18 -6.32 12.16 20.28
CA ILE A 18 -5.02 12.20 19.59
C ILE A 18 -4.64 10.80 19.11
N PHE A 19 -4.81 9.78 19.95
CA PHE A 19 -4.49 8.40 19.60
C PHE A 19 -5.39 7.87 18.47
N SER A 20 -6.67 8.19 18.47
CA SER A 20 -7.59 7.81 17.40
C SER A 20 -7.28 8.51 16.07
N SER A 21 -6.89 9.77 16.09
CA SER A 21 -6.45 10.52 14.92
C SER A 21 -5.11 10.04 14.39
N LEU A 22 -4.17 9.70 15.28
CA LEU A 22 -2.83 9.26 14.92
C LEU A 22 -2.81 7.82 14.40
N ARG A 23 -3.79 7.01 14.78
CA ARG A 23 -3.89 5.60 14.38
C ARG A 23 -3.89 5.42 12.86
N TRP A 24 -4.58 6.27 12.12
CA TRP A 24 -4.69 6.16 10.66
C TRP A 24 -3.38 6.43 9.93
N PRO A 25 -2.69 7.56 10.18
CA PRO A 25 -1.42 7.85 9.51
C PRO A 25 -0.31 6.88 9.96
N VAL A 26 -0.31 6.45 11.22
CA VAL A 26 0.68 5.47 11.72
C VAL A 26 0.48 4.11 11.03
N THR A 27 -0.77 3.62 10.93
CA THR A 27 -1.07 2.36 10.23
C THR A 27 -0.66 2.44 8.76
N PHE A 28 -0.96 3.55 8.09
CA PHE A 28 -0.53 3.78 6.71
C PHE A 28 0.99 3.77 6.59
N GLY A 29 1.69 4.47 7.47
CA GLY A 29 3.15 4.53 7.47
C GLY A 29 3.82 3.16 7.67
N VAL A 30 3.34 2.39 8.65
CA VAL A 30 3.86 1.03 8.92
C VAL A 30 3.60 0.12 7.71
N LEU A 31 2.40 0.15 7.14
CA LEU A 31 2.04 -0.66 5.98
C LEU A 31 2.88 -0.26 4.76
N PHE A 32 3.03 1.04 4.52
CA PHE A 32 3.85 1.57 3.42
C PHE A 32 5.31 1.12 3.52
N ILE A 33 5.91 1.22 4.72
CA ILE A 33 7.29 0.77 4.97
C ILE A 33 7.40 -0.74 4.76
N ALA A 34 6.46 -1.53 5.30
CA ALA A 34 6.45 -2.98 5.17
C ALA A 34 6.37 -3.42 3.70
N LEU A 35 5.47 -2.82 2.90
CA LEU A 35 5.34 -3.09 1.48
C LEU A 35 6.55 -2.60 0.68
N THR A 36 7.14 -1.47 1.05
CA THR A 36 8.36 -0.98 0.41
C THR A 36 9.52 -1.94 0.64
N LEU A 37 9.70 -2.43 1.86
CA LEU A 37 10.71 -3.43 2.17
C LEU A 37 10.45 -4.74 1.40
N LEU A 38 9.21 -5.19 1.35
CA LEU A 38 8.82 -6.38 0.61
C LEU A 38 9.16 -6.24 -0.88
N TYR A 39 8.78 -5.12 -1.51
CA TYR A 39 9.06 -4.88 -2.93
C TYR A 39 10.54 -4.60 -3.24
N TYR A 40 11.31 -4.21 -2.25
CA TYR A 40 12.75 -4.01 -2.39
C TYR A 40 13.56 -5.31 -2.22
N PHE A 41 13.17 -6.16 -1.26
CA PHE A 41 13.93 -7.38 -0.92
C PHE A 41 13.50 -8.61 -1.68
N VAL A 42 12.20 -8.73 -2.03
CA VAL A 42 11.67 -9.96 -2.66
C VAL A 42 12.09 -10.12 -4.12
N PRO A 43 12.05 -9.09 -4.98
CA PRO A 43 12.51 -9.26 -6.34
C PRO A 43 14.03 -9.39 -6.38
N ASN A 44 14.52 -10.47 -6.97
CA ASN A 44 15.95 -10.71 -7.23
C ASN A 44 16.50 -9.79 -8.35
N ALA A 45 15.69 -8.88 -8.87
CA ALA A 45 16.07 -7.88 -9.86
C ALA A 45 16.45 -6.56 -9.15
N LYS A 46 17.39 -5.81 -9.73
CA LYS A 46 17.80 -4.48 -9.22
C LYS A 46 16.65 -3.46 -9.41
N VAL A 47 15.60 -3.58 -8.61
CA VAL A 47 14.50 -2.62 -8.60
C VAL A 47 15.01 -1.31 -7.99
N ARG A 48 14.90 -0.23 -8.74
CA ARG A 48 15.23 1.09 -8.18
C ARG A 48 14.22 1.47 -7.12
N LEU A 49 14.68 1.90 -5.96
CA LEU A 49 13.88 2.27 -4.79
C LEU A 49 12.71 3.23 -5.11
N ARG A 50 12.89 4.10 -6.10
CA ARG A 50 11.85 5.05 -6.56
C ARG A 50 10.59 4.36 -7.07
N TYR A 51 10.73 3.27 -7.80
CA TYR A 51 9.59 2.51 -8.36
C TYR A 51 8.95 1.66 -7.27
N ALA A 52 9.75 1.06 -6.39
CA ALA A 52 9.27 0.36 -5.21
C ALA A 52 8.37 1.25 -4.34
N LEU A 53 8.74 2.52 -4.15
CA LEU A 53 7.94 3.50 -3.40
C LEU A 53 6.59 3.78 -4.08
N ALA A 54 6.54 3.91 -5.41
CA ALA A 54 5.30 4.18 -6.13
C ALA A 54 4.30 3.02 -6.01
N GLY A 55 4.76 1.78 -6.21
CA GLY A 55 3.91 0.60 -6.04
C GLY A 55 3.49 0.36 -4.59
N SER A 56 4.37 0.59 -3.62
CA SER A 56 4.03 0.50 -2.20
C SER A 56 2.98 1.52 -1.80
N PHE A 57 3.05 2.73 -2.34
CA PHE A 57 2.07 3.77 -2.07
C PHE A 57 0.68 3.37 -2.58
N LEU A 58 0.58 2.94 -3.85
CA LEU A 58 -0.68 2.48 -4.41
C LEU A 58 -1.22 1.26 -3.67
N ALA A 59 -0.38 0.25 -3.41
CA ALA A 59 -0.78 -0.94 -2.69
C ALA A 59 -1.27 -0.62 -1.27
N SER A 60 -0.63 0.33 -0.58
CA SER A 60 -1.06 0.79 0.75
C SER A 60 -2.43 1.47 0.72
N LEU A 61 -2.71 2.30 -0.30
CA LEU A 61 -4.02 2.93 -0.50
C LEU A 61 -5.11 1.90 -0.77
N LEU A 62 -4.85 0.95 -1.69
CA LEU A 62 -5.79 -0.12 -2.02
C LEU A 62 -6.07 -1.01 -0.81
N TRP A 63 -5.04 -1.33 -0.03
CA TRP A 63 -5.18 -2.15 1.17
C TRP A 63 -5.98 -1.45 2.27
N MET A 64 -5.79 -0.13 2.44
CA MET A 64 -6.65 0.65 3.34
C MET A 64 -8.10 0.69 2.86
N GLY A 65 -8.32 0.84 1.55
CA GLY A 65 -9.66 0.75 0.94
C GLY A 65 -10.32 -0.61 1.21
N LEU A 66 -9.58 -1.70 0.99
CA LEU A 66 -10.04 -3.06 1.28
C LEU A 66 -10.40 -3.24 2.76
N SER A 67 -9.56 -2.74 3.68
CA SER A 67 -9.81 -2.80 5.12
C SER A 67 -11.08 -2.04 5.52
N ARG A 68 -11.35 -0.92 4.86
CA ARG A 68 -12.62 -0.17 5.06
C ARG A 68 -13.82 -0.92 4.53
N LEU A 69 -13.72 -1.49 3.34
CA LEU A 69 -14.77 -2.30 2.75
C LEU A 69 -15.10 -3.52 3.62
N PHE A 70 -14.06 -4.19 4.13
CA PHE A 70 -14.21 -5.31 5.06
C PHE A 70 -14.88 -4.90 6.38
N SER A 71 -14.51 -3.76 6.93
CA SER A 71 -15.15 -3.22 8.13
C SER A 71 -16.64 -2.94 7.90
N PHE A 72 -16.98 -2.38 6.75
CA PHE A 72 -18.38 -2.15 6.37
C PHE A 72 -19.16 -3.47 6.21
N TYR A 73 -18.55 -4.46 5.59
CA TYR A 73 -19.13 -5.80 5.46
C TYR A 73 -19.43 -6.42 6.84
N THR A 74 -18.49 -6.35 7.78
CA THR A 74 -18.67 -6.90 9.13
C THR A 74 -19.76 -6.17 9.92
N LEU A 75 -19.98 -4.89 9.68
CA LEU A 75 -21.09 -4.11 10.29
C LEU A 75 -22.45 -4.55 9.75
N LEU A 76 -22.57 -4.79 8.45
CA LEU A 76 -23.82 -5.21 7.83
C LEU A 76 -24.23 -6.64 8.21
N PHE A 77 -23.28 -7.55 8.22
CA PHE A 77 -23.53 -8.98 8.44
C PHE A 77 -23.27 -9.47 9.86
N GLY A 78 -22.66 -8.62 10.72
CA GLY A 78 -22.31 -8.95 12.09
C GLY A 78 -23.49 -9.13 13.04
N HIS A 79 -24.71 -8.75 12.64
CA HIS A 79 -25.92 -8.83 13.46
C HIS A 79 -26.75 -10.11 13.21
N GLY A 80 -26.27 -11.03 12.37
CA GLY A 80 -26.97 -12.29 12.06
C GLY A 80 -26.93 -13.32 13.19
N VAL A 81 -27.67 -14.43 12.99
CA VAL A 81 -27.78 -15.54 13.93
C VAL A 81 -26.40 -16.07 14.31
N ILE A 82 -26.15 -16.25 15.60
CA ILE A 82 -24.86 -16.60 16.21
C ILE A 82 -24.21 -17.83 15.56
N SER A 83 -25.00 -18.82 15.15
CA SER A 83 -24.52 -20.05 14.53
C SER A 83 -23.86 -19.86 13.16
N TYR A 84 -24.32 -18.87 12.38
CA TYR A 84 -23.73 -18.55 11.08
C TYR A 84 -22.61 -17.52 11.15
N LYS A 85 -22.48 -16.82 12.29
CA LYS A 85 -21.50 -15.75 12.46
C LYS A 85 -20.06 -16.27 12.34
N THR A 86 -19.75 -17.42 12.90
CA THR A 86 -18.41 -18.00 12.86
C THR A 86 -18.03 -18.43 11.43
N ILE A 87 -18.94 -19.08 10.72
CA ILE A 87 -18.71 -19.53 9.33
C ILE A 87 -18.57 -18.31 8.41
N GLY A 88 -19.45 -17.33 8.56
CA GLY A 88 -19.39 -16.08 7.80
C GLY A 88 -18.11 -15.28 8.04
N ALA A 89 -17.63 -15.21 9.29
CA ALA A 89 -16.37 -14.58 9.64
C ALA A 89 -15.16 -15.30 9.02
N PHE A 90 -15.18 -16.64 8.98
CA PHE A 90 -14.11 -17.42 8.37
C PHE A 90 -14.07 -17.21 6.84
N ILE A 91 -15.22 -17.24 6.16
CA ILE A 91 -15.32 -16.96 4.72
C ILE A 91 -14.85 -15.52 4.42
N ALA A 92 -15.31 -14.56 5.20
CA ALA A 92 -14.91 -13.17 5.05
C ALA A 92 -13.39 -12.98 5.22
N MET A 93 -12.78 -13.67 6.19
CA MET A 93 -11.33 -13.65 6.40
C MET A 93 -10.58 -14.26 5.22
N MET A 94 -11.07 -15.37 4.63
CA MET A 94 -10.47 -15.97 3.44
C MET A 94 -10.51 -15.01 2.26
N ILE A 95 -11.66 -14.38 2.01
CA ILE A 95 -11.82 -13.38 0.94
C ILE A 95 -10.89 -12.20 1.18
N TRP A 96 -10.77 -11.72 2.42
CA TRP A 96 -9.87 -10.62 2.76
C TRP A 96 -8.40 -10.95 2.48
N LEU A 97 -7.96 -12.17 2.82
CA LEU A 97 -6.60 -12.64 2.54
C LEU A 97 -6.34 -12.75 1.04
N ASP A 98 -7.32 -13.25 0.28
CA ASP A 98 -7.22 -13.37 -1.18
C ASP A 98 -7.06 -12.00 -1.85
N PHE A 99 -7.93 -11.05 -1.53
CA PHE A 99 -7.80 -9.67 -2.03
C PHE A 99 -6.50 -8.99 -1.57
N SER A 100 -6.01 -9.26 -0.37
CA SER A 100 -4.72 -8.75 0.11
C SER A 100 -3.57 -9.26 -0.78
N GLY A 101 -3.60 -10.53 -1.17
CA GLY A 101 -2.66 -11.10 -2.13
C GLY A 101 -2.69 -10.40 -3.49
N TYR A 102 -3.88 -10.17 -4.05
CA TYR A 102 -4.04 -9.43 -5.31
C TYR A 102 -3.49 -8.02 -5.23
N ILE A 103 -3.72 -7.29 -4.15
CA ILE A 103 -3.19 -5.93 -3.96
C ILE A 103 -1.67 -5.92 -3.97
N ILE A 104 -1.04 -6.88 -3.29
CA ILE A 104 0.42 -7.02 -3.26
C ILE A 104 0.95 -7.30 -4.66
N MET A 105 0.32 -8.21 -5.40
CA MET A 105 0.70 -8.53 -6.78
C MET A 105 0.54 -7.33 -7.72
N LEU A 106 -0.56 -6.58 -7.61
CA LEU A 106 -0.79 -5.37 -8.40
C LEU A 106 0.28 -4.30 -8.13
N GLY A 107 0.65 -4.09 -6.87
CA GLY A 107 1.73 -3.17 -6.52
C GLY A 107 3.09 -3.59 -7.10
N ALA A 108 3.40 -4.88 -7.08
CA ALA A 108 4.62 -5.42 -7.69
C ALA A 108 4.60 -5.26 -9.23
N ALA A 109 3.47 -5.56 -9.88
CA ALA A 109 3.29 -5.40 -11.32
C ALA A 109 3.43 -3.93 -11.75
N LEU A 110 2.87 -3.00 -10.97
CA LEU A 110 3.04 -1.57 -11.23
C LEU A 110 4.50 -1.14 -11.13
N ASN A 111 5.23 -1.61 -10.12
CA ASN A 111 6.65 -1.35 -9.98
C ASN A 111 7.45 -1.82 -11.20
N ALA A 112 7.19 -3.05 -11.68
CA ALA A 112 7.83 -3.61 -12.86
C ALA A 112 7.49 -2.79 -14.12
N ALA A 113 6.22 -2.47 -14.33
CA ALA A 113 5.77 -1.69 -15.48
C ALA A 113 6.38 -0.28 -15.52
N LEU A 114 6.45 0.41 -14.38
CA LEU A 114 7.06 1.74 -14.28
C LEU A 114 8.57 1.69 -14.57
N GLN A 115 9.25 0.66 -14.09
CA GLN A 115 10.66 0.48 -14.39
C GLN A 115 10.91 0.19 -15.86
N GLU A 116 10.12 -0.69 -16.48
CA GLU A 116 10.23 -1.06 -17.88
C GLU A 116 9.95 0.12 -18.81
N CYS A 117 8.92 0.91 -18.55
CA CYS A 117 8.63 2.13 -19.30
C CYS A 117 9.81 3.11 -19.27
N HIS A 118 10.43 3.29 -18.14
CA HIS A 118 11.53 4.25 -18.00
C HIS A 118 12.84 3.72 -18.61
N GLU A 119 13.14 2.44 -18.47
CA GLU A 119 14.31 1.82 -19.10
C GLU A 119 14.16 1.73 -20.62
N GLY A 120 12.96 1.45 -21.10
CA GLY A 120 12.64 1.47 -22.54
C GLY A 120 12.88 2.84 -23.20
N GLU A 121 12.50 3.93 -22.52
CA GLU A 121 12.79 5.30 -23.01
C GLU A 121 14.30 5.59 -23.06
N LEU A 122 15.05 5.14 -22.05
CA LEU A 122 16.51 5.33 -22.02
C LEU A 122 17.22 4.54 -23.12
N HIS A 123 16.77 3.31 -23.41
CA HIS A 123 17.33 2.49 -24.49
C HIS A 123 17.01 3.08 -25.88
N ALA A 124 15.80 3.53 -26.10
CA ALA A 124 15.39 4.20 -27.35
C ALA A 124 16.21 5.49 -27.59
N LYS A 125 16.42 6.29 -26.55
CA LYS A 125 17.20 7.53 -26.64
C LYS A 125 18.68 7.26 -26.91
N LYS A 126 19.29 6.24 -26.28
CA LYS A 126 20.67 5.84 -26.55
C LYS A 126 20.85 5.34 -27.98
N HIS A 127 19.93 4.52 -28.47
CA HIS A 127 19.98 4.01 -29.83
C HIS A 127 19.86 5.14 -30.88
N PHE A 128 18.99 6.12 -30.63
CA PHE A 128 18.85 7.29 -31.48
C PHE A 128 20.17 8.12 -31.56
N TRP A 129 20.79 8.40 -30.42
CA TRP A 129 22.07 9.12 -30.40
C TRP A 129 23.21 8.36 -31.10
N GLN A 130 23.27 7.06 -30.96
CA GLN A 130 24.26 6.24 -31.65
C GLN A 130 24.08 6.28 -33.20
N LEU A 131 22.83 6.31 -33.66
CA LEU A 131 22.54 6.44 -35.11
C LEU A 131 22.92 7.83 -35.63
N VAL A 132 22.67 8.89 -34.89
CA VAL A 132 23.04 10.27 -35.25
C VAL A 132 24.57 10.41 -35.32
N GLU A 133 25.30 9.83 -34.34
CA GLU A 133 26.75 9.89 -34.29
C GLU A 133 27.41 9.08 -35.42
N ARG A 134 26.86 7.92 -35.77
CA ARG A 134 27.27 7.15 -36.94
C ARG A 134 27.08 7.92 -38.24
N LYS A 135 25.94 8.57 -38.39
CA LYS A 135 25.63 9.38 -39.59
C LYS A 135 26.58 10.55 -39.76
N ASN A 136 26.94 11.20 -38.65
CA ASN A 136 27.87 12.35 -38.65
C ASN A 136 29.32 11.90 -38.97
N LYS A 137 29.72 10.68 -38.61
CA LYS A 137 31.04 10.13 -38.84
C LYS A 137 31.24 9.62 -40.28
N ASN A 138 30.14 9.25 -40.96
CA ASN A 138 30.17 8.76 -42.35
C ASN A 138 29.81 9.84 -43.39
N GLY A 139 29.45 11.04 -42.94
CA GLY A 139 29.10 12.17 -43.83
C GLY A 139 30.15 13.29 -43.87
N GLY A 140 31.30 13.11 -43.25
CA GLY A 140 32.50 13.95 -43.40
C GLY A 140 33.62 13.15 -44.04
#